data_525391b941baf96b35f0d1f1d45ed680
#
_entry.id   525391b941baf96b35f0d1f1d45ed680
#
_cell.length_a   1.000
_cell.length_b   1.000
_cell.length_c   1.000
_cell.angle_alpha   90.00
_cell.angle_beta   90.00
_cell.angle_gamma   90.00
#
_symmetry.space_group_name_H-M   'P 1'
#
loop_
_entity.id
_entity.type
_entity.pdbx_description
1 polymer ?
#
loop_
_entity_poly.entity_id
_entity_poly.type
_entity_poly.pdbx_seq_one_letter_code
_entity_poly.pdbx_strand_id
1 'polypeptide(L)'
;SDAPVTPMGPLTVAWCAVNRLTESGRVLGPAQRITVAEALEAITLGAARTLKLDAEIGSIECGKRADFAVLGEDPTAVPPETLRDVPVLGTVQDGRHFAV
;
A
#
# COMPACT_ATOMS: atom_id res chain seq x y z
N SER A 1 -3.13 -4.35 -9.65
CA SER A 1 -3.12 -5.70 -9.06
C SER A 1 -3.60 -6.81 -10.00
N ASP A 2 -4.20 -6.49 -11.10
CA ASP A 2 -4.78 -7.47 -12.03
C ASP A 2 -5.77 -8.43 -11.33
N ALA A 3 -6.55 -7.93 -10.39
CA ALA A 3 -7.60 -8.73 -9.74
C ALA A 3 -8.71 -9.04 -10.76
N PRO A 4 -9.36 -10.24 -10.72
CA PRO A 4 -9.21 -11.29 -9.70
C PRO A 4 -8.12 -12.33 -9.97
N VAL A 5 -7.29 -12.16 -10.98
CA VAL A 5 -6.19 -13.08 -11.28
C VAL A 5 -5.20 -13.13 -10.10
N THR A 6 -4.95 -11.98 -9.47
CA THR A 6 -4.13 -11.87 -8.28
C THR A 6 -4.94 -11.24 -7.13
N PRO A 7 -4.52 -11.41 -5.86
CA PRO A 7 -5.18 -10.76 -4.73
C PRO A 7 -5.23 -9.24 -4.89
N MET A 8 -6.34 -8.63 -4.47
CA MET A 8 -6.61 -7.20 -4.67
C MET A 8 -5.98 -6.29 -3.61
N GLY A 9 -5.57 -6.80 -2.47
CA GLY A 9 -5.10 -5.99 -1.34
C GLY A 9 -3.87 -5.16 -1.67
N PRO A 10 -3.90 -3.82 -1.50
CA PRO A 10 -2.75 -2.96 -1.79
C PRO A 10 -1.51 -3.31 -0.97
N LEU A 11 -1.68 -3.70 0.30
CA LEU A 11 -0.54 -4.11 1.13
C LEU A 11 0.08 -5.43 0.64
N THR A 12 -0.71 -6.32 0.04
CA THR A 12 -0.19 -7.53 -0.59
C THR A 12 0.67 -7.19 -1.80
N VAL A 13 0.24 -6.23 -2.61
CA VAL A 13 1.03 -5.74 -3.76
C VAL A 13 2.34 -5.11 -3.27
N ALA A 14 2.29 -4.27 -2.24
CA ALA A 14 3.48 -3.68 -1.64
C ALA A 14 4.40 -4.76 -1.07
N TRP A 15 3.85 -5.76 -0.39
CA TRP A 15 4.61 -6.89 0.14
C TRP A 15 5.37 -7.64 -0.98
N CYS A 16 4.73 -7.87 -2.11
CA CYS A 16 5.37 -8.52 -3.26
C CYS A 16 6.56 -7.69 -3.77
N ALA A 17 6.39 -6.39 -3.91
CA ALA A 17 7.44 -5.50 -4.41
C ALA A 17 8.64 -5.43 -3.47
N VAL A 18 8.41 -5.46 -2.16
CA VAL A 18 9.47 -5.39 -1.14
C VAL A 18 10.19 -6.73 -1.00
N ASN A 19 9.46 -7.83 -0.97
CA ASN A 19 10.02 -9.15 -0.65
C ASN A 19 10.38 -9.97 -1.88
N ARG A 20 9.66 -9.81 -2.98
CA ARG A 20 9.88 -10.58 -4.22
C ARG A 20 9.79 -12.09 -3.99
N LEU A 21 8.90 -12.51 -3.09
CA LEU A 21 8.70 -13.91 -2.76
C LEU A 21 7.53 -14.51 -3.55
N THR A 22 7.70 -15.73 -4.05
CA THR A 22 6.61 -16.52 -4.62
C THR A 22 5.80 -17.19 -3.50
N GLU A 23 4.67 -17.79 -3.82
CA GLU A 23 3.88 -18.56 -2.85
C GLU A 23 4.68 -19.72 -2.24
N SER A 24 5.63 -20.29 -3.00
CA SER A 24 6.52 -21.35 -2.51
C SER A 24 7.72 -20.85 -1.70
N GLY A 25 7.82 -19.54 -1.48
CA GLY A 25 8.91 -18.94 -0.70
C GLY A 25 10.17 -18.65 -1.50
N ARG A 26 10.14 -18.79 -2.82
CA ARG A 26 11.30 -18.51 -3.66
C ARG A 26 11.42 -17.00 -3.94
N VAL A 27 12.62 -16.45 -3.74
CA VAL A 27 12.91 -15.05 -4.07
C VAL A 27 13.19 -14.92 -5.57
N LEU A 28 12.43 -14.05 -6.25
CA LEU A 28 12.62 -13.76 -7.69
C LEU A 28 13.15 -12.36 -7.86
N GLY A 29 14.26 -12.22 -8.61
CA GLY A 29 14.86 -10.93 -8.93
C GLY A 29 15.14 -10.07 -7.69
N PRO A 30 15.98 -10.53 -6.74
CA PRO A 30 16.22 -9.79 -5.50
C PRO A 30 16.79 -8.39 -5.73
N ALA A 31 17.48 -8.16 -6.85
CA ALA A 31 18.00 -6.84 -7.21
C ALA A 31 16.89 -5.84 -7.56
N GLN A 32 15.67 -6.30 -7.76
CA GLN A 32 14.51 -5.45 -8.07
C GLN A 32 13.65 -5.13 -6.84
N ARG A 33 14.08 -5.54 -5.66
CA ARG A 33 13.40 -5.18 -4.42
C ARG A 33 13.42 -3.67 -4.22
N ILE A 34 12.33 -3.15 -3.69
CA ILE A 34 12.25 -1.76 -3.27
C ILE A 34 12.05 -1.68 -1.76
N THR A 35 12.23 -0.50 -1.18
CA THR A 35 12.00 -0.30 0.26
C THR A 35 10.51 -0.26 0.55
N VAL A 36 10.15 -0.46 1.84
CA VAL A 36 8.76 -0.32 2.29
C VAL A 36 8.24 1.09 1.99
N ALA A 37 9.06 2.12 2.25
CA ALA A 37 8.68 3.50 1.96
C ALA A 37 8.39 3.73 0.48
N GLU A 38 9.23 3.20 -0.41
CA GLU A 38 9.01 3.28 -1.86
C GLU A 38 7.75 2.54 -2.30
N ALA A 39 7.49 1.36 -1.72
CA ALA A 39 6.29 0.58 -2.02
C ALA A 39 5.03 1.30 -1.58
N LEU A 40 5.02 1.89 -0.38
CA LEU A 40 3.89 2.66 0.13
C LEU A 40 3.65 3.92 -0.71
N GLU A 41 4.71 4.59 -1.13
CA GLU A 41 4.58 5.74 -2.04
C GLU A 41 3.97 5.31 -3.38
N ALA A 42 4.39 4.17 -3.92
CA ALA A 42 3.90 3.67 -5.20
C ALA A 42 2.38 3.39 -5.18
N ILE A 43 1.86 2.86 -4.09
CA ILE A 43 0.43 2.55 -3.96
C ILE A 43 -0.41 3.75 -3.52
N THR A 44 0.21 4.87 -3.16
CA THR A 44 -0.48 6.09 -2.72
C THR A 44 -0.22 7.25 -3.67
N LEU A 45 0.80 8.06 -3.40
CA LEU A 45 1.09 9.26 -4.19
C LEU A 45 1.50 8.93 -5.64
N GLY A 46 2.28 7.86 -5.84
CA GLY A 46 2.66 7.41 -7.17
C GLY A 46 1.46 7.01 -8.00
N ALA A 47 0.51 6.28 -7.41
CA ALA A 47 -0.73 5.90 -8.07
C ALA A 47 -1.59 7.14 -8.40
N ALA A 48 -1.67 8.09 -7.47
CA ALA A 48 -2.40 9.35 -7.68
C ALA A 48 -1.79 10.17 -8.83
N ARG A 49 -0.46 10.22 -8.92
CA ARG A 49 0.22 10.90 -10.02
C ARG A 49 -0.08 10.27 -11.37
N THR A 50 -0.14 8.94 -11.42
CA THR A 50 -0.49 8.21 -12.64
C THR A 50 -1.89 8.58 -13.13
N LEU A 51 -2.82 8.82 -12.20
CA LEU A 51 -4.19 9.24 -12.50
C LEU A 51 -4.34 10.76 -12.61
N LYS A 52 -3.26 11.53 -12.40
CA LYS A 52 -3.25 13.01 -12.38
C LYS A 52 -4.15 13.59 -11.29
N LEU A 53 -4.26 12.90 -10.15
CA LEU A 53 -5.07 13.29 -8.99
C LEU A 53 -4.20 13.65 -7.78
N ASP A 54 -2.89 13.77 -7.94
CA ASP A 54 -1.95 13.99 -6.83
C ASP A 54 -2.11 15.35 -6.13
N ALA A 55 -2.79 16.31 -6.75
CA ALA A 55 -3.16 17.56 -6.08
C ALA A 55 -4.33 17.40 -5.10
N GLU A 56 -5.10 16.31 -5.21
CA GLU A 56 -6.32 16.09 -4.43
C GLU A 56 -6.19 14.91 -3.45
N ILE A 57 -5.44 13.88 -3.81
CA ILE A 57 -5.33 12.63 -3.06
C ILE A 57 -3.89 12.09 -3.10
N GLY A 58 -3.66 10.98 -2.41
CA GLY A 58 -2.38 10.25 -2.44
C GLY A 58 -1.44 10.54 -1.28
N SER A 59 -1.67 11.61 -0.56
CA SER A 59 -0.92 11.94 0.65
C SER A 59 -1.79 12.75 1.60
N ILE A 60 -1.39 12.79 2.87
CA ILE A 60 -2.08 13.57 3.90
C ILE A 60 -1.42 14.94 3.97
N GLU A 61 -2.01 15.92 3.28
CA GLU A 61 -1.50 17.28 3.18
C GLU A 61 -2.64 18.26 3.21
N CYS A 62 -2.38 19.48 3.69
CA CYS A 62 -3.39 20.55 3.69
C CYS A 62 -3.87 20.83 2.27
N GLY A 63 -5.19 20.93 2.09
CA GLY A 63 -5.81 21.18 0.79
C GLY A 63 -6.19 19.92 0.02
N LYS A 64 -5.74 18.76 0.46
CA LYS A 64 -6.15 17.49 -0.15
C LYS A 64 -7.36 16.89 0.56
N ARG A 65 -8.05 15.98 -0.14
CA ARG A 65 -9.19 15.27 0.45
C ARG A 65 -8.71 14.41 1.63
N ALA A 66 -9.57 14.23 2.61
CA ALA A 66 -9.31 13.35 3.74
C ALA A 66 -9.60 11.90 3.33
N ASP A 67 -8.71 11.33 2.54
CA ASP A 67 -8.77 9.95 2.03
C ASP A 67 -7.57 9.19 2.57
N PHE A 68 -7.80 8.27 3.51
CA PHE A 68 -6.71 7.47 4.09
C PHE A 68 -7.21 6.16 4.69
N ALA A 69 -6.30 5.24 4.93
CA ALA A 69 -6.57 3.99 5.62
C ALA A 69 -6.11 4.09 7.08
N VAL A 70 -6.86 3.47 7.97
CA VAL A 70 -6.50 3.33 9.38
C VAL A 70 -5.94 1.93 9.56
N LEU A 71 -4.67 1.83 9.90
CA LEU A 71 -3.98 0.55 10.06
C LEU A 71 -3.79 0.22 11.54
N GLY A 72 -3.78 -1.08 11.87
CA GLY A 72 -3.57 -1.54 13.23
C GLY A 72 -2.14 -1.48 13.70
N GLU A 73 -1.19 -1.36 12.77
CA GLU A 73 0.25 -1.27 13.05
C GLU A 73 0.90 -0.30 12.07
N ASP A 74 2.05 0.24 12.45
CA ASP A 74 2.85 1.07 11.56
C ASP A 74 3.52 0.19 10.50
N PRO A 75 3.17 0.32 9.23
CA PRO A 75 3.72 -0.54 8.18
C PRO A 75 5.22 -0.33 7.95
N THR A 76 5.77 0.80 8.41
CA THR A 76 7.21 1.08 8.31
C THR A 76 8.01 0.49 9.47
N ALA A 77 7.34 0.08 10.55
CA ALA A 77 7.96 -0.45 11.76
C ALA A 77 7.89 -1.97 11.86
N VAL A 78 6.99 -2.63 11.10
CA VAL A 78 6.89 -4.09 11.11
C VAL A 78 7.97 -4.71 10.22
N PRO A 79 8.35 -5.98 10.46
CA PRO A 79 9.24 -6.69 9.54
C PRO A 79 8.65 -6.71 8.13
N PRO A 80 9.44 -6.46 7.08
CA PRO A 80 8.92 -6.42 5.71
C PRO A 80 8.15 -7.66 5.28
N GLU A 81 8.53 -8.83 5.81
CA GLU A 81 7.88 -10.11 5.50
C GLU A 81 6.44 -10.18 5.99
N THR A 82 6.08 -9.36 6.98
CA THR A 82 4.73 -9.33 7.58
C THR A 82 3.89 -8.15 7.09
N LEU A 83 4.39 -7.37 6.13
CA LEU A 83 3.70 -6.17 5.66
C LEU A 83 2.26 -6.45 5.21
N ARG A 84 2.03 -7.56 4.52
CA ARG A 84 0.67 -7.94 4.05
C ARG A 84 -0.28 -8.32 5.18
N ASP A 85 0.25 -8.61 6.36
CA ASP A 85 -0.54 -9.02 7.52
C ASP A 85 -0.94 -7.84 8.43
N VAL A 86 -0.49 -6.62 8.09
CA VAL A 86 -0.89 -5.42 8.82
C VAL A 86 -2.41 -5.25 8.70
N PRO A 87 -3.16 -5.25 9.82
CA PRO A 87 -4.61 -5.17 9.75
C PRO A 87 -5.07 -3.78 9.32
N VAL A 88 -6.06 -3.75 8.42
CA VAL A 88 -6.75 -2.52 8.04
C VAL A 88 -7.99 -2.41 8.93
N LEU A 89 -8.02 -1.42 9.81
CA LEU A 89 -9.10 -1.22 10.77
C LEU A 89 -10.27 -0.46 10.17
N GLY A 90 -10.01 0.32 9.14
CA GLY A 90 -11.04 1.09 8.46
C GLY A 90 -10.44 1.99 7.40
N THR A 91 -11.30 2.71 6.70
CA THR A 91 -10.89 3.71 5.73
C THR A 91 -11.62 5.01 6.00
N VAL A 92 -11.02 6.12 5.61
CA VAL A 92 -11.65 7.43 5.60
C VAL A 92 -11.68 7.89 4.16
N GLN A 93 -12.86 8.24 3.67
CA GLN A 93 -13.05 8.75 2.33
C GLN A 93 -13.80 10.07 2.41
N ASP A 94 -13.16 11.12 1.90
CA ASP A 94 -13.70 12.48 1.92
C ASP A 94 -14.18 12.89 3.34
N GLY A 95 -13.39 12.51 4.34
CA GLY A 95 -13.67 12.78 5.74
C GLY A 95 -14.66 11.83 6.43
N ARG A 96 -15.20 10.84 5.72
CA ARG A 96 -16.16 9.88 6.27
C ARG A 96 -15.48 8.56 6.62
N HIS A 97 -15.64 8.11 7.85
CA HIS A 97 -15.05 6.87 8.34
C HIS A 97 -15.93 5.65 8.02
N PHE A 98 -15.29 4.63 7.47
CA PHE A 98 -15.90 3.33 7.19
C PHE A 98 -15.10 2.25 7.92
N ALA A 99 -15.70 1.60 8.90
CA ALA A 99 -15.08 0.48 9.60
C ALA A 99 -15.04 -0.76 8.70
N VAL A 100 -13.99 -1.56 8.87
CA VAL A 100 -13.86 -2.84 8.18
C VAL A 100 -14.63 -3.92 8.91
#